data_93d58a1e061b57a6af81d25244bc01e4
#
_entry.id   93d58a1e061b57a6af81d25244bc01e4
#
_cell.length_a   1.000
_cell.length_b   1.000
_cell.length_c   1.000
_cell.angle_alpha   90.00
_cell.angle_beta   90.00
_cell.angle_gamma   90.00
#
_symmetry.space_group_name_H-M   'P 1'
#
loop_
_entity.id
_entity.type
_entity.pdbx_description
1 polymer ?
#
loop_
_entity_poly.entity_id
_entity_poly.type
_entity_poly.pdbx_seq_one_letter_code
_entity_poly.pdbx_strand_id
1 'polypeptide(L)'
;MNLGIPREEIFLEPVLSHIDDWILSKNHTRQEIDALVGSLAIADYLTPTMLDTTTARSRQLMQALDTDNLCHGWTPRGNEHIMLFHSTQDITVPVSNTQRMYDFLTSHGVQDVDLQIHNIAASATTPAHESAALTFGILALTKVREILAVAQ
;
A
#
# COMPACT_ATOMS: atom_id res chain seq x y z
N MET A 1 -5.81 -0.60 16.18
CA MET A 1 -7.30 -0.55 16.20
C MET A 1 -7.82 -1.88 16.73
N ASN A 2 -8.74 -1.90 17.69
CA ASN A 2 -9.42 -3.15 18.11
C ASN A 2 -10.70 -3.25 17.30
N LEU A 3 -10.75 -4.20 16.37
CA LEU A 3 -11.90 -4.38 15.47
C LEU A 3 -13.08 -5.13 16.15
N GLY A 4 -12.85 -5.68 17.36
CA GLY A 4 -13.83 -6.55 18.01
C GLY A 4 -14.16 -7.84 17.24
N ILE A 5 -13.30 -8.20 16.26
CA ILE A 5 -13.42 -9.45 15.51
C ILE A 5 -12.42 -10.43 16.10
N PRO A 6 -12.85 -11.62 16.54
CA PRO A 6 -11.95 -12.66 17.00
C PRO A 6 -10.94 -13.06 15.90
N ARG A 7 -9.69 -13.35 16.27
CA ARG A 7 -8.63 -13.69 15.32
C ARG A 7 -8.94 -14.92 14.48
N GLU A 8 -9.59 -15.91 15.08
CA GLU A 8 -10.04 -17.15 14.45
C GLU A 8 -11.13 -16.93 13.39
N GLU A 9 -11.84 -15.82 13.44
CA GLU A 9 -12.76 -15.42 12.39
C GLU A 9 -12.03 -14.75 11.21
N ILE A 10 -10.80 -14.25 11.42
CA ILE A 10 -10.01 -13.53 10.42
C ILE A 10 -9.01 -14.46 9.74
N PHE A 11 -8.22 -15.20 10.52
CA PHE A 11 -7.05 -15.92 10.05
C PHE A 11 -7.21 -17.43 10.07
N LEU A 12 -6.62 -18.09 9.08
CA LEU A 12 -6.41 -19.53 9.02
C LEU A 12 -5.04 -19.88 9.65
N GLU A 13 -4.87 -21.18 9.94
CA GLU A 13 -3.54 -21.72 10.27
C GLU A 13 -2.61 -21.68 9.03
N PRO A 14 -1.29 -21.50 9.21
CA PRO A 14 -0.59 -21.41 10.50
C PRO A 14 -0.55 -19.99 11.10
N VAL A 15 -1.06 -18.96 10.43
CA VAL A 15 -0.98 -17.57 10.88
C VAL A 15 -1.73 -17.39 12.21
N LEU A 16 -2.89 -18.01 12.37
CA LEU A 16 -3.72 -17.86 13.57
C LEU A 16 -2.96 -18.20 14.86
N SER A 17 -2.28 -19.33 14.90
CA SER A 17 -1.55 -19.79 16.09
C SER A 17 -0.23 -19.06 16.33
N HIS A 18 0.32 -18.38 15.32
CA HIS A 18 1.66 -17.77 15.37
C HIS A 18 1.66 -16.23 15.24
N ILE A 19 0.49 -15.59 15.14
CA ILE A 19 0.40 -14.14 14.90
C ILE A 19 1.14 -13.31 15.96
N ASP A 20 1.11 -13.73 17.21
CA ASP A 20 1.79 -13.01 18.30
C ASP A 20 3.31 -13.11 18.16
N ASP A 21 3.85 -14.28 17.77
CA ASP A 21 5.28 -14.50 17.58
C ASP A 21 5.77 -13.91 16.24
N TRP A 22 5.13 -14.26 15.14
CA TRP A 22 5.62 -13.90 13.82
C TRP A 22 5.44 -12.40 13.49
N ILE A 23 4.32 -11.80 13.93
CA ILE A 23 3.92 -10.47 13.50
C ILE A 23 4.01 -9.45 14.64
N LEU A 24 3.34 -9.73 15.78
CA LEU A 24 3.21 -8.72 16.84
C LEU A 24 4.45 -8.59 17.71
N SER A 25 5.28 -9.63 17.82
CA SER A 25 6.57 -9.56 18.54
C SER A 25 7.55 -8.58 17.93
N LYS A 26 7.46 -8.34 16.61
CA LYS A 26 8.43 -7.58 15.79
C LYS A 26 9.85 -8.15 15.81
N ASN A 27 10.01 -9.42 16.11
CA ASN A 27 11.30 -10.12 16.16
C ASN A 27 11.72 -10.70 14.81
N HIS A 28 10.81 -10.71 13.83
CA HIS A 28 11.04 -11.26 12.50
C HIS A 28 11.07 -10.16 11.45
N THR A 29 11.95 -10.31 10.47
CA THR A 29 11.93 -9.52 9.25
C THR A 29 10.76 -9.95 8.37
N ARG A 30 10.37 -9.10 7.41
CA ARG A 30 9.35 -9.44 6.42
C ARG A 30 9.69 -10.74 5.67
N GLN A 31 10.95 -10.92 5.26
CA GLN A 31 11.40 -12.10 4.53
C GLN A 31 11.24 -13.38 5.34
N GLU A 32 11.55 -13.31 6.65
CA GLU A 32 11.34 -14.43 7.56
C GLU A 32 9.85 -14.74 7.73
N ILE A 33 9.00 -13.72 7.88
CA ILE A 33 7.54 -13.91 7.97
C ILE A 33 6.98 -14.53 6.69
N ASP A 34 7.37 -14.02 5.52
CA ASP A 34 6.95 -14.56 4.22
C ASP A 34 7.34 -16.03 4.07
N ALA A 35 8.55 -16.41 4.53
CA ALA A 35 9.02 -17.81 4.53
C ALA A 35 8.25 -18.69 5.51
N LEU A 36 7.90 -18.18 6.69
CA LEU A 36 7.13 -18.89 7.73
C LEU A 36 5.68 -19.11 7.31
N VAL A 37 5.05 -18.12 6.72
CA VAL A 37 3.68 -18.19 6.16
C VAL A 37 3.64 -19.14 4.95
N GLY A 38 4.71 -19.16 4.15
CA GLY A 38 4.86 -20.09 3.02
C GLY A 38 4.02 -19.74 1.78
N SER A 39 3.17 -18.72 1.84
CA SER A 39 2.37 -18.25 0.72
C SER A 39 2.15 -16.74 0.81
N LEU A 40 2.06 -16.09 -0.36
CA LEU A 40 1.67 -14.68 -0.50
C LEU A 40 0.20 -14.53 -0.95
N ALA A 41 -0.50 -15.63 -1.20
CA ALA A 41 -1.89 -15.60 -1.60
C ALA A 41 -2.78 -15.35 -0.37
N ILE A 42 -3.54 -14.27 -0.40
CA ILE A 42 -4.41 -13.86 0.71
C ILE A 42 -5.41 -14.96 1.11
N ALA A 43 -5.81 -15.80 0.16
CA ALA A 43 -6.74 -16.92 0.39
C ALA A 43 -6.13 -18.04 1.25
N ASP A 44 -4.81 -18.08 1.43
CA ASP A 44 -4.15 -19.14 2.19
C ASP A 44 -4.07 -18.80 3.69
N TYR A 45 -4.34 -17.56 4.07
CA TYR A 45 -4.29 -17.12 5.48
C TYR A 45 -5.51 -16.36 5.97
N LEU A 46 -6.44 -15.97 5.12
CA LEU A 46 -7.73 -15.41 5.54
C LEU A 46 -8.84 -16.46 5.45
N THR A 47 -9.75 -16.39 6.41
CA THR A 47 -10.93 -17.27 6.40
C THR A 47 -11.83 -16.98 5.20
N PRO A 48 -12.59 -17.97 4.69
CA PRO A 48 -13.59 -17.75 3.64
C PRO A 48 -14.59 -16.65 3.98
N THR A 49 -14.94 -16.49 5.27
CA THR A 49 -15.83 -15.41 5.73
C THR A 49 -15.23 -14.03 5.49
N MET A 50 -13.92 -13.87 5.63
CA MET A 50 -13.24 -12.60 5.36
C MET A 50 -13.06 -12.33 3.87
N LEU A 51 -12.91 -13.37 3.07
CA LEU A 51 -12.80 -13.25 1.61
C LEU A 51 -14.14 -12.95 0.93
N ASP A 52 -15.25 -13.37 1.54
CA ASP A 52 -16.60 -13.06 1.04
C ASP A 52 -17.02 -11.65 1.49
N THR A 53 -16.92 -10.68 0.59
CA THR A 53 -17.26 -9.27 0.83
C THR A 53 -18.74 -9.03 1.16
N THR A 54 -19.61 -10.04 1.02
CA THR A 54 -21.02 -9.95 1.37
C THR A 54 -21.30 -10.25 2.84
N THR A 55 -20.35 -10.82 3.57
CA THR A 55 -20.52 -11.13 5.00
C THR A 55 -20.45 -9.86 5.86
N ALA A 56 -21.11 -9.89 7.02
CA ALA A 56 -21.06 -8.78 7.97
C ALA A 56 -19.65 -8.55 8.52
N ARG A 57 -18.89 -9.64 8.75
CA ARG A 57 -17.51 -9.58 9.27
C ARG A 57 -16.53 -8.99 8.26
N SER A 58 -16.62 -9.40 7.00
CA SER A 58 -15.81 -8.82 5.94
C SER A 58 -16.11 -7.33 5.78
N ARG A 59 -17.38 -6.92 5.77
CA ARG A 59 -17.75 -5.50 5.74
C ARG A 59 -17.22 -4.71 6.93
N GLN A 60 -17.26 -5.27 8.14
CA GLN A 60 -16.69 -4.65 9.34
C GLN A 60 -15.18 -4.41 9.20
N LEU A 61 -14.43 -5.39 8.67
CA LEU A 61 -13.01 -5.26 8.38
C LEU A 61 -12.77 -4.19 7.32
N MET A 62 -13.51 -4.22 6.21
CA MET A 62 -13.37 -3.24 5.12
C MET A 62 -13.68 -1.82 5.58
N GLN A 63 -14.70 -1.61 6.41
CA GLN A 63 -15.00 -0.31 7.00
C GLN A 63 -13.86 0.20 7.88
N ALA A 64 -13.24 -0.68 8.67
CA ALA A 64 -12.10 -0.29 9.50
C ALA A 64 -10.87 0.07 8.65
N LEU A 65 -10.59 -0.68 7.59
CA LEU A 65 -9.51 -0.35 6.64
C LEU A 65 -9.79 0.96 5.89
N ASP A 66 -11.05 1.25 5.60
CA ASP A 66 -11.44 2.47 4.92
C ASP A 66 -11.23 3.73 5.78
N THR A 67 -11.22 3.62 7.10
CA THR A 67 -10.86 4.74 7.98
C THR A 67 -9.41 5.19 7.85
N ASP A 68 -8.52 4.28 7.44
CA ASP A 68 -7.11 4.57 7.18
C ASP A 68 -6.83 4.84 5.68
N ASN A 69 -7.87 4.92 4.86
CA ASN A 69 -7.76 5.19 3.44
C ASN A 69 -7.33 6.64 3.20
N LEU A 70 -6.18 6.81 2.52
CA LEU A 70 -5.61 8.13 2.23
C LEU A 70 -6.49 9.00 1.33
N CYS A 71 -7.51 8.43 0.68
CA CYS A 71 -8.49 9.18 -0.10
C CYS A 71 -9.70 9.65 0.72
N HIS A 72 -9.69 9.48 2.06
CA HIS A 72 -10.78 9.85 2.94
C HIS A 72 -10.31 10.73 4.10
N GLY A 73 -11.23 11.50 4.66
CA GLY A 73 -11.01 12.22 5.92
C GLY A 73 -10.17 13.51 5.82
N TRP A 74 -9.74 13.90 4.62
CA TRP A 74 -9.05 15.17 4.39
C TRP A 74 -9.41 15.76 3.03
N THR A 75 -9.15 17.06 2.85
CA THR A 75 -9.35 17.74 1.58
C THR A 75 -8.04 18.43 1.18
N PRO A 76 -7.54 18.20 -0.03
CA PRO A 76 -6.37 18.90 -0.55
C PRO A 76 -6.64 20.41 -0.57
N ARG A 77 -5.60 21.23 -0.37
CA ARG A 77 -5.73 22.71 -0.42
C ARG A 77 -5.81 23.26 -1.84
N GLY A 78 -5.45 22.45 -2.83
CA GLY A 78 -5.50 22.80 -4.25
C GLY A 78 -4.26 23.50 -4.80
N ASN A 79 -3.33 23.91 -3.95
CA ASN A 79 -2.08 24.59 -4.33
C ASN A 79 -0.82 23.75 -4.06
N GLU A 80 -0.99 22.46 -3.80
CA GLU A 80 0.10 21.53 -3.60
C GLU A 80 0.74 21.15 -4.94
N HIS A 81 2.07 20.96 -4.93
CA HIS A 81 2.80 20.24 -5.96
C HIS A 81 2.96 18.79 -5.50
N ILE A 82 2.25 17.88 -6.11
CA ILE A 82 2.23 16.47 -5.70
C ILE A 82 2.83 15.61 -6.80
N MET A 83 3.81 14.79 -6.43
CA MET A 83 4.42 13.81 -7.32
C MET A 83 4.03 12.41 -6.86
N LEU A 84 3.44 11.64 -7.76
CA LEU A 84 3.07 10.25 -7.56
C LEU A 84 3.92 9.37 -8.47
N PHE A 85 4.62 8.41 -7.88
CA PHE A 85 5.46 7.48 -8.61
C PHE A 85 5.01 6.04 -8.39
N HIS A 86 5.03 5.22 -9.45
CA HIS A 86 4.75 3.79 -9.31
C HIS A 86 5.47 2.97 -10.37
N SER A 87 5.82 1.72 -10.03
CA SER A 87 6.30 0.74 -11.00
C SER A 87 5.19 -0.21 -11.43
N THR A 88 5.02 -0.42 -12.73
CA THR A 88 4.08 -1.44 -13.25
C THR A 88 4.47 -2.86 -12.88
N GLN A 89 5.71 -3.09 -12.45
CA GLN A 89 6.22 -4.39 -12.00
C GLN A 89 6.09 -4.59 -10.48
N ASP A 90 5.52 -3.62 -9.77
CA ASP A 90 5.30 -3.73 -8.34
C ASP A 90 4.15 -4.70 -8.04
N ILE A 91 4.51 -5.87 -7.50
CA ILE A 91 3.54 -6.89 -7.06
C ILE A 91 3.19 -6.75 -5.58
N THR A 92 3.89 -5.88 -4.85
CA THR A 92 3.66 -5.64 -3.40
C THR A 92 2.53 -4.66 -3.19
N VAL A 93 2.53 -3.57 -3.97
CA VAL A 93 1.48 -2.56 -3.95
C VAL A 93 0.90 -2.43 -5.36
N PRO A 94 -0.40 -2.64 -5.55
CA PRO A 94 -1.02 -2.50 -6.87
C PRO A 94 -0.93 -1.07 -7.41
N VAL A 95 -0.60 -0.91 -8.69
CA VAL A 95 -0.54 0.39 -9.37
C VAL A 95 -1.88 1.16 -9.30
N SER A 96 -2.99 0.42 -9.17
CA SER A 96 -4.33 1.00 -9.01
C SER A 96 -4.46 1.88 -7.75
N ASN A 97 -3.63 1.68 -6.71
CA ASN A 97 -3.65 2.54 -5.53
C ASN A 97 -3.14 3.94 -5.86
N THR A 98 -2.07 4.03 -6.65
CA THR A 98 -1.54 5.32 -7.12
C THR A 98 -2.49 6.00 -8.08
N GLN A 99 -3.16 5.24 -8.97
CA GLN A 99 -4.18 5.80 -9.86
C GLN A 99 -5.37 6.36 -9.09
N ARG A 100 -5.86 5.65 -8.06
CA ARG A 100 -6.95 6.15 -7.20
C ARG A 100 -6.57 7.43 -6.47
N MET A 101 -5.32 7.52 -5.98
CA MET A 101 -4.83 8.75 -5.34
C MET A 101 -4.77 9.91 -6.34
N TYR A 102 -4.30 9.68 -7.57
CA TYR A 102 -4.31 10.67 -8.63
C TYR A 102 -5.72 11.17 -8.93
N ASP A 103 -6.67 10.22 -9.13
CA ASP A 103 -8.07 10.55 -9.41
C ASP A 103 -8.72 11.32 -8.24
N PHE A 104 -8.41 10.93 -7.00
CA PHE A 104 -8.86 11.63 -5.80
C PHE A 104 -8.35 13.08 -5.79
N LEU A 105 -7.05 13.30 -5.94
CA LEU A 105 -6.43 14.63 -5.91
C LEU A 105 -7.00 15.54 -7.02
N THR A 106 -7.04 15.06 -8.23
CA THR A 106 -7.52 15.83 -9.40
C THR A 106 -9.02 16.15 -9.29
N SER A 107 -9.84 15.21 -8.81
CA SER A 107 -11.27 15.44 -8.59
C SER A 107 -11.55 16.44 -7.46
N HIS A 108 -10.61 16.62 -6.53
CA HIS A 108 -10.68 17.62 -5.45
C HIS A 108 -9.98 18.95 -5.79
N GLY A 109 -9.64 19.16 -7.06
CA GLY A 109 -9.16 20.44 -7.57
C GLY A 109 -7.68 20.70 -7.45
N VAL A 110 -6.84 19.70 -7.11
CA VAL A 110 -5.39 19.85 -7.18
C VAL A 110 -4.98 19.92 -8.64
N GLN A 111 -4.38 21.04 -9.04
CA GLN A 111 -4.03 21.30 -10.44
C GLN A 111 -2.66 20.76 -10.82
N ASP A 112 -1.75 20.64 -9.86
CA ASP A 112 -0.37 20.23 -10.09
C ASP A 112 -0.08 18.87 -9.48
N VAL A 113 -0.56 17.82 -10.17
CA VAL A 113 -0.29 16.42 -9.80
C VAL A 113 0.48 15.76 -10.94
N ASP A 114 1.75 15.48 -10.69
CA ASP A 114 2.63 14.76 -11.62
C ASP A 114 2.55 13.25 -11.35
N LEU A 115 1.86 12.51 -12.24
CA LEU A 115 1.74 11.06 -12.16
C LEU A 115 2.76 10.38 -13.08
N GLN A 116 3.71 9.66 -12.51
CA GLN A 116 4.74 8.95 -13.24
C GLN A 116 4.70 7.45 -12.98
N ILE A 117 4.26 6.70 -13.99
CA ILE A 117 4.21 5.23 -13.95
C ILE A 117 5.30 4.68 -14.86
N HIS A 118 6.25 3.96 -14.28
CA HIS A 118 7.43 3.42 -14.96
C HIS A 118 7.42 1.89 -14.95
N ASN A 119 8.13 1.29 -15.90
CA ASN A 119 8.37 -0.16 -15.93
C ASN A 119 9.74 -0.44 -15.30
N ILE A 120 9.79 -0.52 -13.96
CA ILE A 120 11.00 -0.81 -13.21
C ILE A 120 10.91 -2.23 -12.66
N ALA A 121 11.71 -3.13 -13.20
CA ALA A 121 11.74 -4.52 -12.80
C ALA A 121 12.48 -4.73 -11.46
N ALA A 122 12.23 -5.87 -10.82
CA ALA A 122 13.05 -6.37 -9.73
C ALA A 122 14.50 -6.58 -10.22
N SER A 123 15.45 -6.36 -9.32
CA SER A 123 16.85 -6.80 -9.54
C SER A 123 17.04 -8.24 -9.06
N ALA A 124 18.24 -8.79 -9.22
CA ALA A 124 18.56 -10.13 -8.74
C ALA A 124 18.40 -10.29 -7.21
N THR A 125 18.47 -9.18 -6.46
CA THR A 125 18.48 -9.18 -4.99
C THR A 125 17.40 -8.32 -4.36
N THR A 126 16.63 -7.56 -5.16
CA THR A 126 15.69 -6.54 -4.65
C THR A 126 14.37 -6.59 -5.41
N PRO A 127 13.22 -6.71 -4.72
CA PRO A 127 11.90 -6.65 -5.35
C PRO A 127 11.67 -5.35 -6.14
N ALA A 128 10.76 -5.37 -7.12
CA ALA A 128 10.46 -4.20 -7.96
C ALA A 128 10.02 -2.98 -7.13
N HIS A 129 9.26 -3.20 -6.05
CA HIS A 129 8.84 -2.15 -5.13
C HIS A 129 10.01 -1.36 -4.55
N GLU A 130 11.04 -2.05 -4.07
CA GLU A 130 12.23 -1.43 -3.48
C GLU A 130 13.19 -0.92 -4.55
N SER A 131 13.34 -1.63 -5.67
CA SER A 131 14.19 -1.23 -6.79
C SER A 131 13.77 0.11 -7.41
N ALA A 132 12.48 0.42 -7.35
CA ALA A 132 11.93 1.67 -7.85
C ALA A 132 12.33 2.90 -7.00
N ALA A 133 12.59 2.71 -5.70
CA ALA A 133 12.79 3.81 -4.75
C ALA A 133 13.95 4.76 -5.15
N LEU A 134 15.08 4.21 -5.59
CA LEU A 134 16.23 5.03 -6.01
C LEU A 134 15.91 5.85 -7.26
N THR A 135 15.30 5.24 -8.27
CA THR A 135 14.90 5.91 -9.50
C THR A 135 13.93 7.04 -9.21
N PHE A 136 12.90 6.77 -8.39
CA PHE A 136 11.91 7.77 -8.01
C PHE A 136 12.51 8.90 -7.15
N GLY A 137 13.46 8.58 -6.27
CA GLY A 137 14.20 9.59 -5.52
C GLY A 137 14.97 10.57 -6.44
N ILE A 138 15.61 10.08 -7.50
CA ILE A 138 16.31 10.93 -8.47
C ILE A 138 15.31 11.79 -9.26
N LEU A 139 14.20 11.22 -9.72
CA LEU A 139 13.16 11.97 -10.44
C LEU A 139 12.54 13.06 -9.56
N ALA A 140 12.23 12.75 -8.31
CA ALA A 140 11.71 13.71 -7.35
C ALA A 140 12.68 14.87 -7.11
N LEU A 141 13.97 14.59 -6.89
CA LEU A 141 15.00 15.62 -6.72
C LEU A 141 15.16 16.49 -7.95
N THR A 142 15.08 15.91 -9.14
CA THR A 142 15.13 16.66 -10.40
C THR A 142 13.96 17.64 -10.48
N LYS A 143 12.74 17.15 -10.20
CA LYS A 143 11.53 17.99 -10.24
C LYS A 143 11.55 19.10 -9.21
N VAL A 144 12.01 18.83 -7.99
CA VAL A 144 12.15 19.86 -6.95
C VAL A 144 13.11 20.97 -7.41
N ARG A 145 14.23 20.60 -8.06
CA ARG A 145 15.17 21.60 -8.62
C ARG A 145 14.53 22.46 -9.70
N GLU A 146 13.73 21.88 -10.59
CA GLU A 146 12.98 22.61 -11.62
C GLU A 146 12.03 23.63 -10.99
N ILE A 147 11.23 23.22 -10.00
CA ILE A 147 10.29 24.10 -9.30
C ILE A 147 11.03 25.26 -8.62
N LEU A 148 12.13 24.98 -7.93
CA LEU A 148 12.93 26.02 -7.26
C LEU A 148 13.60 26.98 -8.23
N ALA A 149 13.98 26.53 -9.43
CA ALA A 149 14.59 27.38 -10.45
C ALA A 149 13.62 28.38 -11.08
N VAL A 150 12.33 28.04 -11.13
CA VAL A 150 11.27 28.92 -11.65
C VAL A 150 10.80 29.95 -10.60
N ALA A 151 11.02 29.65 -9.32
CA ALA A 151 10.62 30.52 -8.20
C ALA A 151 11.59 31.67 -7.90
N GLN A 152 12.72 31.77 -8.63
CA GLN A 152 13.72 32.84 -8.53
C GLN A 152 13.54 33.87 -9.66
#